data_cf08f4036f1885365bc4203095468621
#
_entry.id   cf08f4036f1885365bc4203095468621
#
_cell.length_a   1.000
_cell.length_b   1.000
_cell.length_c   1.000
_cell.angle_alpha   90.00
_cell.angle_beta   90.00
_cell.angle_gamma   90.00
#
_symmetry.space_group_name_H-M   'P 1'
#
loop_
_entity.id
_entity.type
_entity.pdbx_description
1 polymer ?
#
loop_
_entity_poly.entity_id
_entity_poly.type
_entity_poly.pdbx_seq_one_letter_code
_entity_poly.pdbx_strand_id
1 'polypeptide(L)'
;MSNSVQRVAHRGGSHLAPENTLAAFRNALTLPIDAIECDVHMSRDGHAIVFHDYTVDKLTDGHGNILDLDFAYLRSLNAAAHIPSGWPELQQIPTLREVLDLARGHVQVYIEIKPSKRDDQYGRYPYIVETVVEEVRGADMLDQVLIISFDWTVLPHIKAIEPALPTGALVSEDVWNIGQDHAFDILMSQAITLGCNWINMDSGLFTPTMPTIAHQHGFKFGVWTINIPGELQRLAALGVDSFTSDRPDLFTIFS
;
A
#
# COMPACT_ATOMS: atom_id res chain seq x y z
N MET A 1 13.07 -9.90 -22.43
CA MET A 1 13.69 -9.01 -21.41
C MET A 1 13.14 -9.51 -20.08
N SER A 2 13.98 -9.98 -19.15
CA SER A 2 13.48 -10.36 -17.81
C SER A 2 13.04 -9.06 -17.13
N ASN A 3 11.73 -8.89 -16.91
CA ASN A 3 11.27 -7.83 -16.03
C ASN A 3 11.90 -8.10 -14.65
N SER A 4 12.70 -7.16 -14.16
CA SER A 4 13.19 -7.23 -12.78
C SER A 4 11.98 -7.13 -11.84
N VAL A 5 11.96 -7.96 -10.81
CA VAL A 5 10.90 -7.92 -9.78
C VAL A 5 10.94 -6.57 -9.08
N GLN A 6 9.81 -5.90 -8.93
CA GLN A 6 9.71 -4.63 -8.19
C GLN A 6 9.84 -4.87 -6.68
N ARG A 7 10.71 -4.12 -6.04
CA ARG A 7 11.04 -4.18 -4.61
C ARG A 7 10.33 -3.04 -3.89
N VAL A 8 9.30 -3.36 -3.12
CA VAL A 8 8.41 -2.39 -2.50
C VAL A 8 8.65 -2.30 -1.00
N ALA A 9 8.97 -1.11 -0.49
CA ALA A 9 9.14 -0.85 0.94
C ALA A 9 7.77 -0.61 1.60
N HIS A 10 7.26 -1.61 2.35
CA HIS A 10 5.98 -1.58 3.06
C HIS A 10 5.98 -0.48 4.12
N ARG A 11 5.10 0.51 3.99
CA ARG A 11 5.01 1.69 4.88
C ARG A 11 6.35 2.42 5.06
N GLY A 12 7.21 2.37 4.02
CA GLY A 12 8.58 2.89 4.08
C GLY A 12 9.61 1.99 4.78
N GLY A 13 9.26 0.73 5.08
CA GLY A 13 10.13 -0.21 5.80
C GLY A 13 9.90 -0.19 7.31
N SER A 14 8.72 -0.64 7.75
CA SER A 14 8.19 -0.54 9.13
C SER A 14 9.07 -1.20 10.20
N HIS A 15 9.97 -2.12 9.83
CA HIS A 15 10.94 -2.70 10.77
C HIS A 15 12.23 -1.87 10.92
N LEU A 16 12.44 -0.84 10.11
CA LEU A 16 13.66 -0.03 10.11
C LEU A 16 13.44 1.40 10.62
N ALA A 17 12.22 1.92 10.48
CA ALA A 17 11.86 3.29 10.85
C ALA A 17 10.35 3.36 11.21
N PRO A 18 9.89 4.45 11.86
CA PRO A 18 8.47 4.63 12.19
C PRO A 18 7.61 4.56 10.92
N GLU A 19 6.74 3.55 10.82
CA GLU A 19 5.93 3.28 9.64
C GLU A 19 5.10 4.50 9.20
N ASN A 20 4.89 4.64 7.89
CA ASN A 20 4.06 5.70 7.31
C ASN A 20 4.50 7.13 7.69
N THR A 21 5.78 7.35 7.95
CA THR A 21 6.35 8.68 8.21
C THR A 21 7.32 9.10 7.12
N LEU A 22 7.54 10.41 6.98
CA LEU A 22 8.55 10.91 6.04
C LEU A 22 9.97 10.41 6.38
N ALA A 23 10.25 10.11 7.66
CA ALA A 23 11.52 9.51 8.06
C ALA A 23 11.69 8.10 7.49
N ALA A 24 10.63 7.26 7.57
CA ALA A 24 10.65 5.92 6.99
C ALA A 24 10.84 5.97 5.46
N PHE A 25 10.10 6.82 4.77
CA PHE A 25 10.23 6.94 3.32
C PHE A 25 11.61 7.47 2.89
N ARG A 26 12.17 8.47 3.58
CA ARG A 26 13.55 8.94 3.32
C ARG A 26 14.58 7.85 3.55
N ASN A 27 14.41 7.06 4.62
CA ASN A 27 15.28 5.90 4.89
C ASN A 27 15.18 4.87 3.75
N ALA A 28 13.96 4.53 3.33
CA ALA A 28 13.73 3.59 2.23
C ALA A 28 14.41 4.03 0.92
N LEU A 29 14.36 5.32 0.59
CA LEU A 29 15.02 5.89 -0.60
C LEU A 29 16.55 5.74 -0.61
N THR A 30 17.18 5.41 0.53
CA THR A 30 18.63 5.09 0.58
C THR A 30 18.94 3.64 0.25
N LEU A 31 17.91 2.80 0.11
CA LEU A 31 18.01 1.36 -0.11
C LEU A 31 17.67 1.01 -1.59
N PRO A 32 18.04 -0.18 -2.06
CA PRO A 32 17.78 -0.59 -3.44
C PRO A 32 16.30 -0.98 -3.64
N ILE A 33 15.40 -0.02 -3.58
CA ILE A 33 13.96 -0.16 -3.78
C ILE A 33 13.52 0.36 -5.15
N ASP A 34 12.38 -0.11 -5.64
CA ASP A 34 11.72 0.36 -6.86
C ASP A 34 10.43 1.15 -6.54
N ALA A 35 9.84 0.89 -5.36
CA ALA A 35 8.66 1.59 -4.88
C ALA A 35 8.63 1.71 -3.35
N ILE A 36 7.93 2.70 -2.86
CA ILE A 36 7.42 2.77 -1.49
C ILE A 36 5.93 2.43 -1.50
N GLU A 37 5.43 1.88 -0.41
CA GLU A 37 4.00 1.67 -0.19
C GLU A 37 3.55 2.49 1.02
N CYS A 38 2.33 3.04 0.98
CA CYS A 38 1.73 3.82 2.05
C CYS A 38 0.21 3.63 2.14
N ASP A 39 -0.32 3.74 3.35
CA ASP A 39 -1.74 3.61 3.69
C ASP A 39 -2.41 4.98 3.79
N VAL A 40 -3.57 5.17 3.13
CA VAL A 40 -4.26 6.45 3.10
C VAL A 40 -5.63 6.39 3.75
N HIS A 41 -5.86 7.28 4.71
CA HIS A 41 -7.13 7.60 5.32
C HIS A 41 -7.53 9.06 5.05
N MET A 42 -8.78 9.41 5.42
CA MET A 42 -9.24 10.80 5.41
C MET A 42 -9.43 11.31 6.83
N SER A 43 -8.92 12.50 7.10
CA SER A 43 -9.30 13.24 8.31
C SER A 43 -10.75 13.71 8.25
N ARG A 44 -11.33 14.09 9.39
CA ARG A 44 -12.70 14.61 9.48
C ARG A 44 -12.95 15.82 8.57
N ASP A 45 -11.94 16.68 8.43
CA ASP A 45 -11.96 17.90 7.62
C ASP A 45 -11.44 17.72 6.19
N GLY A 46 -11.30 16.45 5.72
CA GLY A 46 -11.14 16.10 4.31
C GLY A 46 -9.70 16.10 3.78
N HIS A 47 -8.69 15.94 4.62
CA HIS A 47 -7.30 15.77 4.17
C HIS A 47 -6.96 14.29 4.00
N ALA A 48 -6.32 13.93 2.88
CA ALA A 48 -5.72 12.62 2.69
C ALA A 48 -4.42 12.53 3.52
N ILE A 49 -4.46 11.71 4.57
CA ILE A 49 -3.35 11.50 5.50
C ILE A 49 -2.77 10.10 5.36
N VAL A 50 -1.49 9.94 5.69
CA VAL A 50 -0.80 8.65 5.59
C VAL A 50 -0.64 8.04 6.96
N PHE A 51 -1.40 6.95 7.22
CA PHE A 51 -1.43 6.23 8.48
C PHE A 51 -2.08 4.86 8.26
N HIS A 52 -1.72 3.81 9.04
CA HIS A 52 -2.27 2.46 8.82
C HIS A 52 -3.54 2.17 9.62
N ASP A 53 -3.50 2.38 10.94
CA ASP A 53 -4.57 1.97 11.84
C ASP A 53 -5.77 2.93 11.75
N TYR A 54 -6.98 2.46 12.12
CA TYR A 54 -8.18 3.31 12.15
C TYR A 54 -8.18 4.32 13.30
N THR A 55 -7.38 4.05 14.34
CA THR A 55 -7.21 4.92 15.50
C THR A 55 -5.74 5.28 15.67
N VAL A 56 -5.48 6.45 16.24
CA VAL A 56 -4.10 6.93 16.45
C VAL A 56 -3.42 6.37 17.70
N ASP A 57 -4.16 5.67 18.55
CA ASP A 57 -3.77 5.28 19.92
C ASP A 57 -2.53 4.40 20.01
N LYS A 58 -2.34 3.49 19.03
CA LYS A 58 -1.26 2.48 19.08
C LYS A 58 0.12 3.05 18.76
N LEU A 59 0.19 3.99 17.84
CA LEU A 59 1.47 4.46 17.29
C LEU A 59 1.81 5.89 17.73
N THR A 60 0.81 6.66 18.23
CA THR A 60 1.00 8.07 18.58
C THR A 60 0.77 8.35 20.07
N ASP A 61 1.12 9.55 20.50
CA ASP A 61 0.81 10.08 21.83
C ASP A 61 -0.62 10.66 21.93
N GLY A 62 -1.46 10.50 20.90
CA GLY A 62 -2.85 10.92 20.88
C GLY A 62 -3.86 9.77 20.98
N HIS A 63 -5.16 10.11 20.89
CA HIS A 63 -6.27 9.17 21.01
C HIS A 63 -7.38 9.48 20.02
N GLY A 64 -8.08 8.46 19.56
CA GLY A 64 -9.32 8.57 18.82
C GLY A 64 -9.28 7.98 17.40
N ASN A 65 -10.46 7.91 16.79
CA ASN A 65 -10.62 7.40 15.44
C ASN A 65 -10.29 8.50 14.43
N ILE A 66 -9.47 8.19 13.44
CA ILE A 66 -8.99 9.13 12.41
C ILE A 66 -10.14 9.88 11.74
N LEU A 67 -11.21 9.19 11.42
CA LEU A 67 -12.37 9.79 10.75
C LEU A 67 -13.12 10.85 11.61
N ASP A 68 -12.85 10.92 12.91
CA ASP A 68 -13.41 11.87 13.86
C ASP A 68 -12.47 13.03 14.21
N LEU A 69 -11.23 13.00 13.71
CA LEU A 69 -10.16 13.93 14.06
C LEU A 69 -9.83 14.87 12.89
N ASP A 70 -9.69 16.15 13.19
CA ASP A 70 -9.23 17.15 12.21
C ASP A 70 -7.73 17.01 11.94
N PHE A 71 -7.33 17.35 10.74
CA PHE A 71 -5.93 17.27 10.33
C PHE A 71 -4.98 18.06 11.25
N ALA A 72 -5.39 19.22 11.72
CA ALA A 72 -4.57 20.02 12.65
C ALA A 72 -4.20 19.24 13.92
N TYR A 73 -5.12 18.46 14.47
CA TYR A 73 -4.84 17.59 15.63
C TYR A 73 -3.96 16.41 15.22
N LEU A 74 -4.31 15.69 14.15
CA LEU A 74 -3.51 14.56 13.63
C LEU A 74 -2.06 14.98 13.39
N ARG A 75 -1.85 16.17 12.81
CA ARG A 75 -0.53 16.72 12.51
C ARG A 75 0.27 17.09 13.76
N SER A 76 -0.38 17.35 14.89
CA SER A 76 0.28 17.68 16.16
C SER A 76 0.83 16.46 16.89
N LEU A 77 0.40 15.25 16.51
CA LEU A 77 0.79 14.00 17.17
C LEU A 77 2.18 13.53 16.77
N ASN A 78 2.82 12.82 17.68
CA ASN A 78 4.08 12.13 17.40
C ASN A 78 3.81 10.67 16.95
N ALA A 79 3.91 10.39 15.66
CA ALA A 79 3.73 9.05 15.07
C ALA A 79 4.88 8.07 15.39
N ALA A 80 5.86 8.48 16.18
CA ALA A 80 6.95 7.62 16.68
C ALA A 80 6.93 7.45 18.21
N ALA A 81 5.83 7.85 18.88
CA ALA A 81 5.76 7.89 20.34
C ALA A 81 5.96 6.53 21.01
N HIS A 82 5.52 5.44 20.36
CA HIS A 82 5.53 4.09 20.93
C HIS A 82 6.54 3.15 20.26
N ILE A 83 7.55 3.67 19.57
CA ILE A 83 8.67 2.85 19.06
C ILE A 83 9.47 2.31 20.27
N PRO A 84 9.60 0.97 20.44
CA PRO A 84 10.20 0.39 21.65
C PRO A 84 11.64 0.83 21.94
N SER A 85 12.43 1.07 20.88
CA SER A 85 13.81 1.57 20.99
C SER A 85 13.89 3.10 21.13
N GLY A 86 12.74 3.80 21.08
CA GLY A 86 12.66 5.22 20.88
C GLY A 86 13.01 5.65 19.43
N TRP A 87 12.66 6.88 19.09
CA TRP A 87 13.06 7.52 17.84
C TRP A 87 13.56 8.93 18.17
N PRO A 88 14.71 9.36 17.62
CA PRO A 88 15.38 10.58 18.10
C PRO A 88 14.61 11.87 17.83
N GLU A 89 13.73 11.87 16.83
CA GLU A 89 13.02 13.05 16.37
C GLU A 89 11.51 12.80 16.36
N LEU A 90 10.73 13.84 16.69
CA LEU A 90 9.28 13.80 16.53
C LEU A 90 8.93 13.55 15.06
N GLN A 91 8.05 12.57 14.82
CA GLN A 91 7.54 12.28 13.49
C GLN A 91 6.08 12.65 13.41
N GLN A 92 5.75 13.57 12.52
CA GLN A 92 4.36 13.97 12.27
C GLN A 92 3.69 12.95 11.33
N ILE A 93 2.36 12.80 11.44
CA ILE A 93 1.56 12.09 10.44
C ILE A 93 1.60 12.90 9.13
N PRO A 94 2.11 12.36 8.01
CA PRO A 94 2.21 13.13 6.77
C PRO A 94 0.88 13.16 6.01
N THR A 95 0.74 14.14 5.12
CA THR A 95 -0.26 14.09 4.04
C THR A 95 0.22 13.21 2.91
N LEU A 96 -0.73 12.72 2.09
CA LEU A 96 -0.38 11.99 0.86
C LEU A 96 0.49 12.88 -0.07
N ARG A 97 0.18 14.17 -0.18
CA ARG A 97 0.97 15.12 -0.98
C ARG A 97 2.44 15.15 -0.58
N GLU A 98 2.74 15.20 0.71
CA GLU A 98 4.13 15.21 1.19
C GLU A 98 4.91 13.94 0.83
N VAL A 99 4.21 12.79 0.84
CA VAL A 99 4.81 11.50 0.42
C VAL A 99 5.05 11.48 -1.09
N LEU A 100 4.07 11.92 -1.89
CA LEU A 100 4.20 12.01 -3.35
C LEU A 100 5.34 12.96 -3.75
N ASP A 101 5.40 14.15 -3.15
CA ASP A 101 6.46 15.11 -3.44
C ASP A 101 7.86 14.59 -3.07
N LEU A 102 7.96 13.77 -2.02
CA LEU A 102 9.21 13.11 -1.64
C LEU A 102 9.62 12.01 -2.63
N ALA A 103 8.67 11.24 -3.15
CA ALA A 103 8.93 10.09 -4.02
C ALA A 103 9.11 10.48 -5.50
N ARG A 104 8.57 11.62 -5.91
CA ARG A 104 8.52 12.07 -7.30
C ARG A 104 9.89 12.06 -7.97
N GLY A 105 9.98 11.34 -9.11
CA GLY A 105 11.21 11.21 -9.87
C GLY A 105 12.28 10.29 -9.27
N HIS A 106 11.99 9.66 -8.14
CA HIS A 106 12.90 8.70 -7.48
C HIS A 106 12.39 7.26 -7.58
N VAL A 107 11.16 6.99 -7.13
CA VAL A 107 10.57 5.66 -7.07
C VAL A 107 9.07 5.73 -7.35
N GLN A 108 8.44 4.58 -7.59
CA GLN A 108 6.98 4.46 -7.63
C GLN A 108 6.36 4.53 -6.24
N VAL A 109 5.06 4.86 -6.17
CA VAL A 109 4.28 4.85 -4.93
C VAL A 109 3.09 3.91 -5.08
N TYR A 110 3.02 2.89 -4.23
CA TYR A 110 1.83 2.06 -4.06
C TYR A 110 0.98 2.70 -2.96
N ILE A 111 -0.21 3.16 -3.31
CA ILE A 111 -1.12 3.83 -2.38
C ILE A 111 -2.26 2.88 -2.03
N GLU A 112 -2.30 2.40 -0.78
CA GLU A 112 -3.45 1.68 -0.28
C GLU A 112 -4.55 2.66 0.15
N ILE A 113 -5.69 2.64 -0.54
CA ILE A 113 -6.88 3.33 -0.08
C ILE A 113 -7.56 2.46 0.98
N LYS A 114 -7.56 2.94 2.23
CA LYS A 114 -8.21 2.27 3.36
C LYS A 114 -9.73 2.51 3.34
N PRO A 115 -10.56 1.49 3.67
CA PRO A 115 -11.94 1.74 4.06
C PRO A 115 -11.97 2.57 5.36
N SER A 116 -13.09 3.22 5.65
CA SER A 116 -13.33 3.78 6.99
C SER A 116 -13.81 2.69 7.94
N LYS A 117 -13.61 2.86 9.25
CA LYS A 117 -14.14 1.94 10.26
C LYS A 117 -14.66 2.72 11.47
N ARG A 118 -15.92 2.39 11.87
CA ARG A 118 -16.54 2.91 13.08
C ARG A 118 -17.36 1.80 13.75
N ASP A 119 -17.23 1.63 15.05
CA ASP A 119 -17.97 0.65 15.85
C ASP A 119 -17.96 -0.77 15.21
N ASP A 120 -16.77 -1.21 14.78
CA ASP A 120 -16.53 -2.46 14.05
C ASP A 120 -17.23 -2.62 12.69
N GLN A 121 -17.85 -1.56 12.18
CA GLN A 121 -18.42 -1.52 10.84
C GLN A 121 -17.50 -0.83 9.85
N TYR A 122 -17.27 -1.50 8.72
CA TYR A 122 -16.54 -0.90 7.60
C TYR A 122 -17.47 -0.03 6.75
N GLY A 123 -16.91 1.07 6.28
CA GLY A 123 -17.56 1.99 5.38
C GLY A 123 -16.53 2.59 4.42
N ARG A 124 -16.90 3.68 3.78
CA ARG A 124 -16.00 4.46 2.91
C ARG A 124 -15.93 5.90 3.40
N TYR A 125 -14.73 6.46 3.38
CA TYR A 125 -14.57 7.90 3.56
C TYR A 125 -15.22 8.65 2.40
N PRO A 126 -15.98 9.72 2.67
CA PRO A 126 -16.47 10.58 1.61
C PRO A 126 -15.32 11.13 0.77
N TYR A 127 -15.46 11.10 -0.56
CA TYR A 127 -14.53 11.69 -1.51
C TYR A 127 -13.08 11.18 -1.47
N ILE A 128 -12.78 10.05 -0.81
CA ILE A 128 -11.39 9.56 -0.71
C ILE A 128 -10.79 9.26 -2.08
N VAL A 129 -11.57 8.70 -2.99
CA VAL A 129 -11.11 8.34 -4.35
C VAL A 129 -10.76 9.61 -5.13
N GLU A 130 -11.67 10.57 -5.14
CA GLU A 130 -11.50 11.87 -5.80
C GLU A 130 -10.28 12.60 -5.25
N THR A 131 -10.16 12.67 -3.91
CA THR A 131 -9.05 13.34 -3.23
C THR A 131 -7.71 12.69 -3.58
N VAL A 132 -7.62 11.36 -3.52
CA VAL A 132 -6.37 10.64 -3.87
C VAL A 132 -6.00 10.88 -5.33
N VAL A 133 -6.95 10.80 -6.27
CA VAL A 133 -6.67 11.05 -7.68
C VAL A 133 -6.24 12.49 -7.93
N GLU A 134 -6.86 13.48 -7.25
CA GLU A 134 -6.47 14.88 -7.33
C GLU A 134 -5.06 15.13 -6.78
N GLU A 135 -4.69 14.48 -5.66
CA GLU A 135 -3.34 14.56 -5.10
C GLU A 135 -2.30 13.99 -6.07
N VAL A 136 -2.56 12.83 -6.67
CA VAL A 136 -1.66 12.20 -7.65
C VAL A 136 -1.50 13.07 -8.90
N ARG A 137 -2.61 13.62 -9.44
CA ARG A 137 -2.56 14.56 -10.56
C ARG A 137 -1.78 15.81 -10.23
N GLY A 138 -2.08 16.41 -9.06
CA GLY A 138 -1.42 17.65 -8.61
C GLY A 138 0.07 17.45 -8.30
N ALA A 139 0.52 16.22 -8.01
CA ALA A 139 1.93 15.86 -7.86
C ALA A 139 2.62 15.53 -9.19
N ASP A 140 1.88 15.46 -10.32
CA ASP A 140 2.39 15.02 -11.63
C ASP A 140 3.01 13.60 -11.57
N MET A 141 2.28 12.65 -10.95
CA MET A 141 2.77 11.28 -10.69
C MET A 141 1.87 10.17 -11.25
N LEU A 142 1.00 10.46 -12.21
CA LEU A 142 0.08 9.46 -12.79
C LEU A 142 0.78 8.21 -13.35
N ASP A 143 1.99 8.36 -13.83
CA ASP A 143 2.84 7.28 -14.37
C ASP A 143 3.72 6.59 -13.31
N GLN A 144 3.75 7.10 -12.08
CA GLN A 144 4.57 6.60 -10.98
C GLN A 144 3.74 6.03 -9.80
N VAL A 145 2.43 5.94 -9.95
CA VAL A 145 1.54 5.47 -8.87
C VAL A 145 0.79 4.22 -9.26
N LEU A 146 0.63 3.30 -8.31
CA LEU A 146 -0.31 2.18 -8.34
C LEU A 146 -1.26 2.34 -7.15
N ILE A 147 -2.58 2.38 -7.40
CA ILE A 147 -3.58 2.37 -6.33
C ILE A 147 -3.98 0.94 -6.00
N ILE A 148 -3.92 0.59 -4.73
CA ILE A 148 -4.32 -0.73 -4.22
C ILE A 148 -5.38 -0.59 -3.14
N SER A 149 -6.24 -1.58 -2.96
CA SER A 149 -7.24 -1.57 -1.89
C SER A 149 -7.80 -2.97 -1.61
N PHE A 150 -8.19 -3.21 -0.35
CA PHE A 150 -9.07 -4.31 0.06
C PHE A 150 -10.55 -4.02 -0.22
N ASP A 151 -10.95 -2.75 -0.24
CA ASP A 151 -12.27 -2.35 -0.77
C ASP A 151 -12.21 -2.31 -2.30
N TRP A 152 -12.43 -3.45 -2.94
CA TRP A 152 -12.36 -3.55 -4.40
C TRP A 152 -13.36 -2.66 -5.13
N THR A 153 -14.38 -2.16 -4.43
CA THR A 153 -15.39 -1.28 -5.05
C THR A 153 -14.85 0.12 -5.37
N VAL A 154 -13.70 0.53 -4.79
CA VAL A 154 -13.03 1.78 -5.15
C VAL A 154 -12.30 1.69 -6.49
N LEU A 155 -11.86 0.49 -6.90
CA LEU A 155 -11.01 0.30 -8.08
C LEU A 155 -11.70 0.74 -9.40
N PRO A 156 -12.94 0.30 -9.71
CA PRO A 156 -13.65 0.81 -10.89
C PRO A 156 -14.00 2.31 -10.77
N HIS A 157 -14.18 2.84 -9.56
CA HIS A 157 -14.41 4.28 -9.37
C HIS A 157 -13.15 5.10 -9.76
N ILE A 158 -11.96 4.64 -9.37
CA ILE A 158 -10.69 5.23 -9.82
C ILE A 158 -10.60 5.20 -11.34
N LYS A 159 -10.88 4.05 -11.97
CA LYS A 159 -10.85 3.90 -13.42
C LYS A 159 -11.85 4.80 -14.16
N ALA A 160 -12.98 5.11 -13.54
CA ALA A 160 -13.97 6.03 -14.10
C ALA A 160 -13.47 7.49 -14.09
N ILE A 161 -12.69 7.90 -13.08
CA ILE A 161 -12.15 9.26 -12.93
C ILE A 161 -10.83 9.42 -13.68
N GLU A 162 -9.95 8.41 -13.61
CA GLU A 162 -8.61 8.41 -14.21
C GLU A 162 -8.30 7.04 -14.82
N PRO A 163 -8.70 6.78 -16.08
CA PRO A 163 -8.51 5.48 -16.73
C PRO A 163 -7.04 5.06 -16.85
N ALA A 164 -6.12 6.03 -16.93
CA ALA A 164 -4.70 5.76 -17.09
C ALA A 164 -4.05 5.22 -15.79
N LEU A 165 -4.60 5.56 -14.62
CA LEU A 165 -4.02 5.19 -13.33
C LEU A 165 -4.17 3.67 -13.10
N PRO A 166 -3.07 2.92 -12.91
CA PRO A 166 -3.15 1.49 -12.65
C PRO A 166 -3.75 1.21 -11.28
N THR A 167 -4.51 0.11 -11.20
CA THR A 167 -5.16 -0.35 -9.96
C THR A 167 -4.84 -1.80 -9.68
N GLY A 168 -4.82 -2.18 -8.38
CA GLY A 168 -4.57 -3.54 -7.93
C GLY A 168 -5.49 -3.96 -6.80
N ALA A 169 -6.01 -5.18 -6.89
CA ALA A 169 -6.77 -5.79 -5.81
C ALA A 169 -5.81 -6.35 -4.75
N LEU A 170 -5.97 -5.91 -3.49
CA LEU A 170 -5.35 -6.55 -2.33
C LEU A 170 -6.18 -7.77 -1.94
N VAL A 171 -5.52 -8.90 -1.73
CA VAL A 171 -6.16 -10.18 -1.45
C VAL A 171 -5.61 -10.77 -0.16
N SER A 172 -6.50 -10.96 0.84
CA SER A 172 -6.26 -11.64 2.11
C SER A 172 -7.38 -12.64 2.39
N GLU A 173 -7.26 -13.41 3.46
CA GLU A 173 -8.31 -14.33 3.92
C GLU A 173 -9.66 -13.62 4.21
N ASP A 174 -9.61 -12.34 4.61
CA ASP A 174 -10.82 -11.56 4.92
C ASP A 174 -11.66 -11.22 3.69
N VAL A 175 -11.04 -11.13 2.51
CA VAL A 175 -11.72 -10.71 1.27
C VAL A 175 -11.84 -11.82 0.23
N TRP A 176 -11.13 -12.94 0.43
CA TRP A 176 -11.13 -14.06 -0.53
C TRP A 176 -11.08 -15.42 0.17
N ASN A 177 -12.01 -16.30 -0.18
CA ASN A 177 -12.06 -17.68 0.34
C ASN A 177 -11.32 -18.65 -0.57
N ILE A 178 -10.06 -18.97 -0.24
CA ILE A 178 -9.23 -19.92 -0.97
C ILE A 178 -9.79 -21.36 -0.95
N GLY A 179 -10.58 -21.72 0.05
CA GLY A 179 -11.19 -23.06 0.19
C GLY A 179 -12.38 -23.34 -0.76
N GLN A 180 -12.81 -22.35 -1.53
CA GLN A 180 -13.86 -22.51 -2.51
C GLN A 180 -13.32 -23.19 -3.78
N ASP A 181 -14.11 -24.11 -4.37
CA ASP A 181 -13.74 -24.73 -5.67
C ASP A 181 -13.54 -23.64 -6.73
N HIS A 182 -12.47 -23.76 -7.51
CA HIS A 182 -12.09 -22.78 -8.52
C HIS A 182 -11.88 -21.36 -7.99
N ALA A 183 -11.48 -21.20 -6.71
CA ALA A 183 -11.36 -19.90 -6.05
C ALA A 183 -10.49 -18.91 -6.85
N PHE A 184 -9.36 -19.35 -7.40
CA PHE A 184 -8.47 -18.47 -8.15
C PHE A 184 -9.05 -18.04 -9.51
N ASP A 185 -9.78 -18.90 -10.20
CA ASP A 185 -10.47 -18.57 -11.47
C ASP A 185 -11.59 -17.53 -11.22
N ILE A 186 -12.29 -17.65 -10.07
CA ILE A 186 -13.30 -16.70 -9.65
C ILE A 186 -12.63 -15.35 -9.36
N LEU A 187 -11.52 -15.32 -8.63
CA LEU A 187 -10.76 -14.10 -8.36
C LEU A 187 -10.32 -13.41 -9.65
N MET A 188 -9.78 -14.18 -10.64
CA MET A 188 -9.41 -13.62 -11.94
C MET A 188 -10.60 -13.00 -12.66
N SER A 189 -11.76 -13.66 -12.64
CA SER A 189 -12.99 -13.17 -13.26
C SER A 189 -13.49 -11.88 -12.60
N GLN A 190 -13.40 -11.78 -11.27
CA GLN A 190 -13.73 -10.56 -10.52
C GLN A 190 -12.75 -9.43 -10.88
N ALA A 191 -11.44 -9.69 -10.89
CA ALA A 191 -10.43 -8.70 -11.21
C ALA A 191 -10.57 -8.14 -12.64
N ILE A 192 -10.94 -8.99 -13.61
CA ILE A 192 -11.30 -8.56 -14.98
C ILE A 192 -12.47 -7.58 -14.94
N THR A 193 -13.54 -7.92 -14.20
CA THR A 193 -14.74 -7.09 -14.07
C THR A 193 -14.44 -5.73 -13.42
N LEU A 194 -13.51 -5.71 -12.45
CA LEU A 194 -13.07 -4.49 -11.76
C LEU A 194 -12.13 -3.62 -12.61
N GLY A 195 -11.63 -4.13 -13.73
CA GLY A 195 -10.65 -3.44 -14.58
C GLY A 195 -9.28 -3.29 -13.93
N CYS A 196 -8.91 -4.20 -13.01
CA CYS A 196 -7.62 -4.19 -12.35
C CYS A 196 -6.45 -4.44 -13.30
N ASN A 197 -5.28 -3.98 -12.91
CA ASN A 197 -4.00 -4.25 -13.58
C ASN A 197 -3.13 -5.24 -12.76
N TRP A 198 -3.36 -5.28 -11.44
CA TRP A 198 -2.56 -6.05 -10.49
C TRP A 198 -3.43 -6.88 -9.55
N ILE A 199 -2.88 -8.05 -9.17
CA ILE A 199 -3.32 -8.83 -8.02
C ILE A 199 -2.18 -8.78 -6.99
N ASN A 200 -2.48 -8.33 -5.77
CA ASN A 200 -1.49 -8.27 -4.68
C ASN A 200 -1.94 -9.21 -3.57
N MET A 201 -1.28 -10.38 -3.50
CA MET A 201 -1.68 -11.52 -2.68
C MET A 201 -0.94 -11.54 -1.34
N ASP A 202 -1.68 -11.83 -0.26
CA ASP A 202 -1.06 -12.22 1.02
C ASP A 202 -0.20 -13.48 0.82
N SER A 203 0.99 -13.47 1.40
CA SER A 203 1.96 -14.56 1.28
C SER A 203 1.46 -15.90 1.84
N GLY A 204 0.56 -15.86 2.83
CA GLY A 204 -0.08 -17.04 3.40
C GLY A 204 -1.04 -17.75 2.43
N LEU A 205 -1.55 -17.03 1.43
CA LEU A 205 -2.47 -17.56 0.40
C LEU A 205 -1.76 -17.93 -0.91
N PHE A 206 -0.48 -17.59 -1.03
CA PHE A 206 0.29 -17.75 -2.26
C PHE A 206 0.49 -19.22 -2.64
N THR A 207 0.27 -19.55 -3.90
CA THR A 207 0.70 -20.82 -4.51
C THR A 207 1.59 -20.58 -5.73
N PRO A 208 2.55 -21.51 -6.04
CA PRO A 208 3.53 -21.31 -7.11
C PRO A 208 2.97 -21.11 -8.52
N THR A 209 1.74 -21.55 -8.77
CA THR A 209 1.09 -21.44 -10.09
C THR A 209 0.38 -20.13 -10.33
N MET A 210 0.05 -19.39 -9.25
CA MET A 210 -0.74 -18.14 -9.33
C MET A 210 -0.14 -17.06 -10.23
N PRO A 211 1.19 -16.75 -10.19
CA PRO A 211 1.75 -15.73 -11.08
C PRO A 211 1.56 -16.10 -12.57
N THR A 212 1.81 -17.36 -12.92
CA THR A 212 1.63 -17.82 -14.31
C THR A 212 0.17 -17.65 -14.78
N ILE A 213 -0.79 -18.03 -13.94
CA ILE A 213 -2.22 -17.90 -14.28
C ILE A 213 -2.61 -16.43 -14.38
N ALA A 214 -2.18 -15.57 -13.45
CA ALA A 214 -2.44 -14.14 -13.50
C ALA A 214 -1.90 -13.51 -14.79
N HIS A 215 -0.67 -13.86 -15.18
CA HIS A 215 -0.06 -13.38 -16.43
C HIS A 215 -0.84 -13.83 -17.68
N GLN A 216 -1.38 -15.06 -17.70
CA GLN A 216 -2.22 -15.54 -18.80
C GLN A 216 -3.51 -14.70 -18.96
N HIS A 217 -4.00 -14.11 -17.87
CA HIS A 217 -5.13 -13.21 -17.88
C HIS A 217 -4.74 -11.72 -18.05
N GLY A 218 -3.45 -11.41 -18.22
CA GLY A 218 -2.95 -10.06 -18.44
C GLY A 218 -2.71 -9.24 -17.15
N PHE A 219 -2.78 -9.86 -15.97
CA PHE A 219 -2.47 -9.20 -14.71
C PHE A 219 -0.99 -9.30 -14.37
N LYS A 220 -0.48 -8.30 -13.67
CA LYS A 220 0.73 -8.41 -12.87
C LYS A 220 0.40 -8.98 -11.49
N PHE A 221 1.37 -9.66 -10.88
CA PHE A 221 1.17 -10.39 -9.63
C PHE A 221 2.21 -9.99 -8.58
N GLY A 222 1.75 -9.38 -7.50
CA GLY A 222 2.56 -9.01 -6.33
C GLY A 222 2.28 -9.88 -5.12
N VAL A 223 3.24 -10.00 -4.21
CA VAL A 223 3.11 -10.75 -2.94
C VAL A 223 3.55 -9.86 -1.77
N TRP A 224 2.80 -9.88 -0.68
CA TRP A 224 3.03 -9.16 0.58
C TRP A 224 2.71 -10.04 1.80
N THR A 225 3.26 -9.90 3.00
CA THR A 225 4.47 -9.13 3.29
C THR A 225 5.63 -10.11 3.47
N ILE A 226 6.74 -9.92 2.78
CA ILE A 226 7.86 -10.88 2.75
C ILE A 226 9.08 -10.29 3.46
N ASN A 227 9.44 -10.89 4.60
CA ASN A 227 10.54 -10.44 5.46
C ASN A 227 11.66 -11.49 5.61
N ILE A 228 11.72 -12.47 4.71
CA ILE A 228 12.69 -13.58 4.75
C ILE A 228 13.47 -13.60 3.43
N PRO A 229 14.83 -13.49 3.45
CA PRO A 229 15.65 -13.43 2.23
C PRO A 229 15.45 -14.62 1.28
N GLY A 230 15.35 -15.84 1.82
CA GLY A 230 15.12 -17.05 1.01
C GLY A 230 13.78 -17.04 0.27
N GLU A 231 12.74 -16.48 0.89
CA GLU A 231 11.42 -16.32 0.27
C GLU A 231 11.44 -15.29 -0.87
N LEU A 232 12.14 -14.18 -0.71
CA LEU A 232 12.32 -13.18 -1.77
C LEU A 232 12.93 -13.81 -3.03
N GLN A 233 14.00 -14.59 -2.86
CA GLN A 233 14.64 -15.30 -3.98
C GLN A 233 13.72 -16.35 -4.61
N ARG A 234 13.00 -17.11 -3.77
CA ARG A 234 12.04 -18.12 -4.24
C ARG A 234 10.91 -17.49 -5.06
N LEU A 235 10.31 -16.40 -4.58
CA LEU A 235 9.23 -15.70 -5.26
C LEU A 235 9.69 -15.09 -6.58
N ALA A 236 10.89 -14.49 -6.62
CA ALA A 236 11.48 -13.98 -7.85
C ALA A 236 11.64 -15.08 -8.91
N ALA A 237 12.10 -16.28 -8.50
CA ALA A 237 12.24 -17.43 -9.40
C ALA A 237 10.88 -17.98 -9.90
N LEU A 238 9.78 -17.77 -9.16
CA LEU A 238 8.42 -18.16 -9.54
C LEU A 238 7.71 -17.11 -10.41
N GLY A 239 8.37 -15.99 -10.74
CA GLY A 239 7.87 -15.02 -11.69
C GLY A 239 6.87 -14.03 -11.10
N VAL A 240 6.92 -13.73 -9.79
CA VAL A 240 6.16 -12.59 -9.24
C VAL A 240 6.69 -11.28 -9.80
N ASP A 241 5.82 -10.28 -9.99
CA ASP A 241 6.19 -8.97 -10.52
C ASP A 241 6.61 -7.98 -9.43
N SER A 242 6.15 -8.21 -8.19
CA SER A 242 6.59 -7.40 -7.04
C SER A 242 6.53 -8.20 -5.73
N PHE A 243 7.33 -7.80 -4.78
CA PHE A 243 7.18 -8.19 -3.38
C PHE A 243 7.32 -6.97 -2.47
N THR A 244 6.44 -6.93 -1.47
CA THR A 244 6.38 -5.86 -0.47
C THR A 244 6.99 -6.36 0.84
N SER A 245 7.88 -5.58 1.45
CA SER A 245 8.63 -5.97 2.66
C SER A 245 8.72 -4.86 3.69
N ASP A 246 8.61 -5.22 4.98
CA ASP A 246 8.95 -4.36 6.13
C ASP A 246 10.46 -4.16 6.28
N ARG A 247 11.24 -5.01 5.60
CA ARG A 247 12.70 -5.10 5.64
C ARG A 247 13.30 -4.82 4.26
N PRO A 248 13.15 -3.59 3.73
CA PRO A 248 13.71 -3.25 2.40
C PRO A 248 15.24 -3.32 2.32
N ASP A 249 15.96 -3.35 3.46
CA ASP A 249 17.39 -3.65 3.53
C ASP A 249 17.73 -5.04 3.00
N LEU A 250 16.80 -6.00 3.04
CA LEU A 250 16.98 -7.33 2.47
C LEU A 250 17.07 -7.34 0.95
N PHE A 251 16.63 -6.30 0.28
CA PHE A 251 16.68 -6.21 -1.19
C PHE A 251 18.11 -6.07 -1.76
N THR A 252 19.09 -5.81 -0.89
CA THR A 252 20.51 -5.85 -1.27
C THR A 252 20.97 -7.19 -1.83
N ILE A 253 20.22 -8.29 -1.58
CA ILE A 253 20.52 -9.61 -2.19
C ILE A 253 20.29 -9.65 -3.71
N PHE A 254 19.63 -8.63 -4.28
CA PHE A 254 19.37 -8.50 -5.72
C PHE A 254 20.28 -7.42 -6.39
N SER A 255 21.23 -6.83 -5.66
CA SER A 255 22.12 -5.77 -6.13
C SER A 255 23.39 -6.32 -6.76
#